data_fd983716408edc1b203d6badc8992e64
#
_entry.id   fd983716408edc1b203d6badc8992e64
#
_cell.length_a   1.000
_cell.length_b   1.000
_cell.length_c   1.000
_cell.angle_alpha   90.00
_cell.angle_beta   90.00
_cell.angle_gamma   90.00
#
_symmetry.space_group_name_H-M   'P 1'
#
loop_
_entity.id
_entity.type
_entity.pdbx_description
1 polymer ?
#
loop_
_entity_poly.entity_id
_entity_poly.type
_entity_poly.pdbx_seq_one_letter_code
_entity_poly.pdbx_strand_id
1 'polypeptide(L)' 'MKKLAKDLKKSEKIKLAEKVCRIETIEISEIGKQGKRKCRIELLTEKSEKLVIIRPEDYPFETV' A
#
# COMPACT_ATOMS: atom_id res chain seq x y z
N MET A 1 7.82 5.03 11.22
CA MET A 1 8.09 5.99 10.13
C MET A 1 6.98 5.93 9.10
N LYS A 2 6.68 7.04 8.50
CA LYS A 2 5.63 7.09 7.47
C LYS A 2 6.24 7.15 6.09
N LYS A 3 5.66 6.40 5.17
CA LYS A 3 6.03 6.45 3.76
C LYS A 3 4.79 6.67 2.92
N LEU A 4 4.95 7.38 1.83
CA LEU A 4 3.86 7.55 0.89
C LEU A 4 3.67 6.25 0.09
N ALA A 5 2.44 6.04 -0.39
CA ALA A 5 2.12 4.83 -1.15
C ALA A 5 3.08 4.62 -2.31
N LYS A 6 3.46 5.69 -3.00
CA LYS A 6 4.39 5.59 -4.13
C LYS A 6 5.80 5.17 -3.73
N ASP A 7 6.16 5.33 -2.46
CA ASP A 7 7.48 4.97 -1.96
C ASP A 7 7.54 3.57 -1.36
N LEU A 8 6.41 2.90 -1.28
CA LEU A 8 6.38 1.55 -0.75
C LEU A 8 6.96 0.56 -1.74
N LYS A 9 7.62 -0.47 -1.22
CA LYS A 9 8.23 -1.49 -2.04
C LYS A 9 7.70 -2.86 -1.66
N LYS A 10 7.86 -3.79 -2.59
CA LYS A 10 7.51 -5.19 -2.36
C LYS A 10 8.27 -5.73 -1.15
N SER A 11 7.61 -6.52 -0.37
CA SER A 11 8.13 -7.14 0.85
C SER A 11 8.29 -6.21 2.04
N GLU A 12 7.91 -4.94 1.91
CA GLU A 12 7.89 -4.05 3.06
C GLU A 12 6.69 -4.37 3.95
N LYS A 13 6.83 -4.06 5.23
CA LYS A 13 5.74 -4.23 6.19
C LYS A 13 5.16 -2.88 6.51
N ILE A 14 3.86 -2.80 6.53
CA ILE A 14 3.15 -1.59 6.93
C ILE A 14 2.15 -1.93 8.02
N LYS A 15 1.80 -0.92 8.79
CA LYS A 15 0.80 -1.07 9.84
C LYS A 15 -0.53 -0.55 9.32
N LEU A 16 -1.53 -1.39 9.32
CA LEU A 16 -2.86 -1.04 8.83
C LEU A 16 -3.89 -1.48 9.85
N ALA A 17 -4.65 -0.51 10.40
CA ALA A 17 -5.69 -0.79 11.38
C ALA A 17 -5.18 -1.68 12.52
N GLU A 18 -4.05 -1.33 13.11
CA GLU A 18 -3.40 -2.04 14.21
C GLU A 18 -2.86 -3.43 13.84
N LYS A 19 -2.86 -3.76 12.56
CA LYS A 19 -2.32 -5.02 12.07
C LYS A 19 -1.11 -4.75 11.21
N VAL A 20 -0.11 -5.61 11.33
CA VAL A 20 1.07 -5.55 10.46
C VAL A 20 0.80 -6.41 9.24
N CYS A 21 0.93 -5.78 8.07
CA CYS A 21 0.72 -6.46 6.80
C CYS A 21 1.98 -6.35 5.96
N ARG A 22 2.26 -7.38 5.19
CA ARG A 22 3.39 -7.38 4.27
C ARG A 22 2.91 -7.09 2.86
N ILE A 23 3.62 -6.22 2.17
CA ILE A 23 3.28 -5.89 0.79
C ILE A 23 3.72 -7.01 -0.13
N GLU A 24 2.76 -7.63 -0.81
CA GLU A 24 3.06 -8.68 -1.78
C GLU A 24 3.31 -8.09 -3.15
N THR A 25 2.47 -7.15 -3.56
CA THR A 25 2.58 -6.53 -4.87
C THR A 25 2.08 -5.10 -4.76
N ILE A 26 2.71 -4.21 -5.50
CA ILE A 26 2.24 -2.83 -5.57
C ILE A 26 2.28 -2.40 -7.04
N GLU A 27 1.17 -1.83 -7.50
CA GLU A 27 1.06 -1.32 -8.86
C GLU A 27 0.59 0.13 -8.80
N ILE A 28 1.21 0.95 -9.61
CA ILE A 28 0.82 2.35 -9.73
C ILE A 28 0.07 2.52 -11.04
N SER A 29 -1.15 2.99 -10.96
CA SER A 29 -2.02 3.16 -12.10
C SER A 29 -2.32 4.62 -12.33
N GLU A 30 -2.27 5.05 -13.58
CA GLU A 30 -2.54 6.43 -13.96
C GLU A 30 -4.02 6.66 -14.25
N ILE A 31 -4.89 6.00 -13.54
CA ILE A 31 -6.32 6.16 -13.71
C ILE A 31 -6.77 7.40 -12.94
N GLY A 32 -7.00 8.49 -13.64
CA GLY A 32 -7.49 9.68 -12.98
C GLY A 32 -7.49 10.86 -13.93
N LYS A 33 -8.57 11.60 -13.92
CA LYS A 33 -8.74 12.76 -14.77
C LYS A 33 -7.95 13.99 -14.31
N GLN A 34 -7.21 13.87 -13.23
CA GLN A 34 -6.51 15.01 -12.65
C GLN A 34 -5.03 14.74 -12.41
N GLY A 35 -4.47 13.79 -13.12
CA GLY A 35 -3.07 13.50 -13.01
C GLY A 35 -2.63 12.84 -11.71
N LYS A 36 -3.55 12.51 -10.86
CA LYS A 36 -3.23 11.81 -9.62
C LYS A 36 -3.24 10.31 -9.87
N ARG A 37 -2.17 9.67 -9.47
CA ARG A 37 -2.04 8.22 -9.62
C ARG A 37 -2.60 7.53 -8.40
N LYS A 38 -3.11 6.34 -8.61
CA LYS A 38 -3.57 5.49 -7.53
C LYS A 38 -2.70 4.25 -7.47
N CYS A 39 -2.42 3.82 -6.26
CA CYS A 39 -1.63 2.62 -6.03
C CYS A 39 -2.57 1.49 -5.63
N ARG A 40 -2.47 0.38 -6.34
CA ARG A 40 -3.15 -0.85 -5.96
C ARG A 40 -2.16 -1.72 -5.23
N ILE A 41 -2.45 -1.97 -3.96
CA ILE A 41 -1.51 -2.66 -3.08
C ILE A 41 -2.13 -3.97 -2.63
N GLU A 42 -1.45 -5.07 -2.92
CA GLU A 42 -1.85 -6.38 -2.43
C GLU A 42 -1.04 -6.68 -1.18
N LEU A 43 -1.74 -6.94 -0.09
CA LEU A 43 -1.13 -7.15 1.21
C LEU A 43 -1.42 -8.56 1.72
N LEU A 44 -0.52 -9.04 2.55
CA LEU A 44 -0.71 -10.31 3.25
C LEU A 44 -0.67 -10.03 4.75
N THR A 45 -1.74 -10.40 5.45
CA THR A 45 -1.81 -10.20 6.89
C THR A 45 -1.04 -11.30 7.62
N GLU A 46 -0.89 -11.14 8.94
CA GLU A 46 -0.24 -12.14 9.77
C GLU A 46 -0.95 -13.48 9.74
N LYS A 47 -2.25 -13.46 9.45
CA LYS A 47 -3.05 -14.68 9.35
C LYS A 47 -3.07 -15.27 7.95
N SER A 48 -2.17 -14.81 7.09
CA SER A 48 -2.09 -15.25 5.70
C SER A 48 -3.33 -14.91 4.88
N GLU A 49 -4.04 -13.87 5.28
CA GLU A 49 -5.19 -13.40 4.52
C GLU A 49 -4.74 -12.33 3.52
N LYS A 50 -5.23 -12.43 2.32
CA LYS A 50 -4.91 -11.49 1.26
C LYS A 50 -5.86 -10.31 1.28
N LEU A 51 -5.30 -9.10 1.28
CA LEU A 51 -6.08 -7.88 1.20
C LEU A 51 -5.62 -7.08 -0.01
N VAL A 52 -6.57 -6.45 -0.67
CA VAL A 52 -6.26 -5.54 -1.78
C VAL A 52 -6.83 -4.18 -1.43
N ILE A 53 -5.98 -3.17 -1.43
CA ILE A 53 -6.42 -1.81 -1.18
C ILE A 53 -5.98 -0.91 -2.32
N ILE A 54 -6.74 0.15 -2.53
CA ILE A 54 -6.40 1.17 -3.53
C ILE A 54 -6.33 2.50 -2.80
N ARG A 55 -5.20 3.19 -2.94
CA ARG A 55 -4.97 4.46 -2.27
C ARG A 55 -4.26 5.43 -3.22
N PRO A 56 -4.43 6.74 -3.02
CA PRO A 56 -3.66 7.71 -3.79
C PRO A 56 -2.16 7.52 -3.59
N GLU A 57 -1.38 7.92 -4.56
CA GLU A 57 0.08 7.76 -4.48
C GLU A 57 0.71 8.52 -3.33
N ASP A 58 0.07 9.57 -2.87
CA ASP A 58 0.56 10.38 -1.76
C ASP A 58 -0.09 10.01 -0.42
N TYR A 59 -0.74 8.87 -0.35
CA TYR A 59 -1.36 8.41 0.89
C TYR A 59 -0.28 7.94 1.87
N PRO A 60 -0.26 8.47 3.09
CA PRO A 60 0.77 8.10 4.06
C PRO A 60 0.45 6.77 4.73
N PHE A 61 1.42 5.87 4.73
CA PHE A 61 1.32 4.60 5.44
C PHE A 61 2.32 4.56 6.58
N GLU A 62 1.93 3.97 7.68
CA GLU A 62 2.82 3.74 8.80
C GLU A 62 3.64 2.49 8.51
N THR A 63 4.96 2.62 8.52
CA THR A 63 5.85 1.49 8.31
C THR A 63 6.33 0.94 9.65
N VAL A 64 6.67 -0.32 9.65
CA VAL A 64 7.15 -1.01 10.84
C VAL A 64 8.66 -1.10 10.84
#